data_cee0099f2fcf413d9eb6a8ed6a5f7d74
#
_entry.id   cee0099f2fcf413d9eb6a8ed6a5f7d74
#
_cell.length_a   1.000
_cell.length_b   1.000
_cell.length_c   1.000
_cell.angle_alpha   90.00
_cell.angle_beta   90.00
_cell.angle_gamma   90.00
#
_symmetry.space_group_name_H-M   'P 1'
#
loop_
_entity.id
_entity.type
_entity.pdbx_description
1 polymer ?
#
loop_
_entity_poly.entity_id
_entity_poly.type
_entity_poly.pdbx_seq_one_letter_code
_entity_poly.pdbx_strand_id
1 'polypeptide(L)'
;YHLSVEEFASKIRITVNLANKILNGEEPINLNLAARLGKLFNTTGDYWMNLQMLGEYRQLLQDPDFQEVMDSIKPIKPLNM
;
A
#
# COMPACT_ATOMS: atom_id res chain seq x y z
N TYR A 1 -11.58 13.20 -6.96
CA TYR A 1 -12.91 13.19 -6.36
C TYR A 1 -12.98 14.22 -5.25
N HIS A 2 -14.10 14.94 -5.21
CA HIS A 2 -14.30 15.99 -4.21
C HIS A 2 -15.18 15.47 -3.07
N LEU A 3 -14.58 14.62 -2.23
CA LEU A 3 -15.27 14.08 -1.07
C LEU A 3 -14.72 14.67 0.20
N SER A 4 -15.60 15.01 1.13
CA SER A 4 -15.15 15.33 2.48
C SER A 4 -14.70 14.04 3.16
N VAL A 5 -13.95 14.18 4.26
CA VAL A 5 -13.50 13.00 5.01
C VAL A 5 -14.70 12.20 5.54
N GLU A 6 -15.77 12.91 5.94
CA GLU A 6 -16.99 12.26 6.42
C GLU A 6 -17.67 11.48 5.32
N GLU A 7 -17.74 12.03 4.12
CA GLU A 7 -18.32 11.33 2.98
C GLU A 7 -17.49 10.11 2.59
N PHE A 8 -16.18 10.27 2.56
CA PHE A 8 -15.27 9.17 2.27
C PHE A 8 -15.46 8.03 3.26
N ALA A 9 -15.44 8.36 4.56
CA ALA A 9 -15.61 7.38 5.62
C ALA A 9 -16.95 6.65 5.50
N SER A 10 -18.01 7.40 5.25
CA SER A 10 -19.35 6.83 5.11
C SER A 10 -19.45 5.90 3.92
N LYS A 11 -18.86 6.29 2.79
CA LYS A 11 -18.95 5.49 1.56
C LYS A 11 -18.26 4.15 1.66
N ILE A 12 -17.19 4.05 2.41
CA ILE A 12 -16.49 2.78 2.60
C ILE A 12 -16.76 2.17 3.98
N ARG A 13 -17.63 2.81 4.75
CA ARG A 13 -18.12 2.29 6.03
C ARG A 13 -17.02 2.09 7.06
N ILE A 14 -16.24 3.13 7.26
CA ILE A 14 -15.22 3.19 8.31
C ILE A 14 -15.48 4.43 9.16
N THR A 15 -14.77 4.52 10.29
CA THR A 15 -14.89 5.70 11.15
C THR A 15 -14.19 6.88 10.52
N VAL A 16 -14.60 8.08 10.89
CA VAL A 16 -13.93 9.31 10.44
C VAL A 16 -12.49 9.33 10.93
N ASN A 17 -12.25 8.84 12.14
CA ASN A 17 -10.90 8.79 12.69
C ASN A 17 -9.97 7.92 11.83
N LEU A 18 -10.46 6.74 11.44
CA LEU A 18 -9.68 5.85 10.57
C LEU A 18 -9.48 6.48 9.19
N ALA A 19 -10.52 7.12 8.65
CA ALA A 19 -10.42 7.80 7.36
C ALA A 19 -9.33 8.88 7.38
N ASN A 20 -9.26 9.67 8.46
CA ASN A 20 -8.22 10.69 8.61
C ASN A 20 -6.82 10.06 8.62
N LYS A 21 -6.65 8.95 9.33
CA LYS A 21 -5.36 8.27 9.39
C LYS A 21 -4.93 7.77 8.02
N ILE A 22 -5.86 7.22 7.26
CA ILE A 22 -5.57 6.73 5.91
C ILE A 22 -5.16 7.89 5.02
N LEU A 23 -5.91 8.99 5.03
CA LEU A 23 -5.64 10.14 4.18
C LEU A 23 -4.35 10.86 4.56
N ASN A 24 -3.94 10.77 5.82
CA ASN A 24 -2.68 11.36 6.29
C ASN A 24 -1.48 10.41 6.13
N GLY A 25 -1.71 9.20 5.63
CA GLY A 25 -0.64 8.23 5.46
C GLY A 25 -0.17 7.59 6.76
N GLU A 26 -1.00 7.68 7.82
CA GLU A 26 -0.66 7.14 9.13
C GLU A 26 -1.12 5.69 9.31
N GLU A 27 -1.98 5.23 8.43
CA GLU A 27 -2.54 3.88 8.51
C GLU A 27 -2.25 3.16 7.21
N PRO A 28 -1.53 2.03 7.24
CA PRO A 28 -1.29 1.26 6.02
C PRO A 28 -2.58 0.63 5.50
N ILE A 29 -2.65 0.43 4.20
CA ILE A 29 -3.79 -0.21 3.56
C ILE A 29 -3.65 -1.72 3.73
N ASN A 30 -4.64 -2.33 4.40
CA ASN A 30 -4.71 -3.78 4.54
C ASN A 30 -5.69 -4.34 3.51
N LEU A 31 -5.86 -5.65 3.51
CA LEU A 31 -6.74 -6.33 2.54
C LEU A 31 -8.17 -5.81 2.59
N ASN A 32 -8.69 -5.60 3.78
CA ASN A 32 -10.05 -5.14 3.97
C ASN A 32 -10.24 -3.74 3.39
N LEU A 33 -9.31 -2.83 3.71
CA LEU A 33 -9.36 -1.46 3.18
C LEU A 33 -9.16 -1.45 1.66
N ALA A 34 -8.25 -2.28 1.16
CA ALA A 34 -8.01 -2.36 -0.28
C ALA A 34 -9.27 -2.78 -1.03
N ALA A 35 -10.00 -3.75 -0.51
CA ALA A 35 -11.25 -4.19 -1.12
C ALA A 35 -12.29 -3.07 -1.13
N ARG A 36 -12.42 -2.34 -0.03
CA ARG A 36 -13.36 -1.22 0.08
C ARG A 36 -13.01 -0.10 -0.87
N LEU A 37 -11.73 0.25 -0.96
CA LEU A 37 -11.27 1.30 -1.88
C LEU A 37 -11.48 0.88 -3.32
N GLY A 38 -11.21 -0.38 -3.64
CA GLY A 38 -11.46 -0.89 -4.98
C GLY A 38 -12.93 -0.76 -5.38
N LYS A 39 -13.83 -1.07 -4.46
CA LYS A 39 -15.24 -0.93 -4.71
C LYS A 39 -15.66 0.52 -4.91
N LEU A 40 -15.16 1.41 -4.06
CA LEU A 40 -15.52 2.83 -4.13
C LEU A 40 -15.07 3.48 -5.44
N PHE A 41 -13.83 3.20 -5.85
CA PHE A 41 -13.24 3.85 -7.02
C PHE A 41 -13.36 3.02 -8.31
N ASN A 42 -14.14 1.95 -8.25
CA ASN A 42 -14.35 1.06 -9.41
C ASN A 42 -13.04 0.51 -9.96
N THR A 43 -12.16 0.13 -9.05
CA THR A 43 -10.91 -0.57 -9.34
C THR A 43 -10.96 -1.92 -8.65
N THR A 44 -9.84 -2.58 -8.50
CA THR A 44 -9.76 -3.82 -7.74
C THR A 44 -8.97 -3.61 -6.46
N GLY A 45 -9.16 -4.50 -5.48
CA GLY A 45 -8.35 -4.48 -4.28
C GLY A 45 -6.88 -4.69 -4.58
N ASP A 46 -6.58 -5.49 -5.61
CA ASP A 46 -5.21 -5.75 -6.07
C ASP A 46 -4.47 -4.46 -6.41
N TYR A 47 -5.15 -3.54 -7.07
CA TYR A 47 -4.56 -2.24 -7.43
C TYR A 47 -4.07 -1.52 -6.17
N TRP A 48 -4.91 -1.46 -5.14
CA TRP A 48 -4.57 -0.75 -3.91
C TRP A 48 -3.49 -1.46 -3.11
N MET A 49 -3.54 -2.80 -3.07
CA MET A 49 -2.50 -3.58 -2.41
C MET A 49 -1.16 -3.43 -3.12
N ASN A 50 -1.16 -3.39 -4.44
CA ASN A 50 0.07 -3.21 -5.21
C ASN A 50 0.69 -1.84 -4.97
N LEU A 51 -0.12 -0.79 -4.87
CA LEU A 51 0.39 0.54 -4.55
C LEU A 51 1.05 0.58 -3.18
N GLN A 52 0.40 -0.04 -2.19
CA GLN A 52 0.94 -0.11 -0.83
C GLN A 52 2.27 -0.88 -0.82
N MET A 53 2.30 -2.02 -1.46
CA MET A 53 3.48 -2.87 -1.53
C MET A 53 4.64 -2.16 -2.23
N LEU A 54 4.36 -1.47 -3.32
CA LEU A 54 5.39 -0.76 -4.07
C LEU A 54 6.01 0.35 -3.23
N GLY A 55 5.19 1.09 -2.46
CA GLY A 55 5.69 2.12 -1.57
C GLY A 55 6.60 1.55 -0.50
N GLU A 56 6.20 0.46 0.13
CA GLU A 56 6.98 -0.22 1.15
C GLU A 56 8.29 -0.76 0.58
N TYR A 57 8.24 -1.32 -0.62
CA TYR A 57 9.42 -1.84 -1.29
C TYR A 57 10.44 -0.75 -1.55
N ARG A 58 9.99 0.40 -2.04
CA ARG A 58 10.89 1.54 -2.30
C ARG A 58 11.55 2.04 -1.02
N GLN A 59 10.81 2.09 0.08
CA GLN A 59 11.38 2.49 1.36
C GLN A 59 12.41 1.48 1.83
N LEU A 60 12.13 0.20 1.66
CA LEU A 60 13.05 -0.86 2.05
C LEU A 60 14.38 -0.75 1.30
N LEU A 61 14.33 -0.44 0.02
CA LEU A 61 15.54 -0.31 -0.79
C LEU A 61 16.41 0.88 -0.38
N GLN A 62 15.84 1.85 0.35
CA GLN A 62 16.59 3.00 0.84
C GLN A 62 17.21 2.78 2.22
N ASP A 63 16.88 1.66 2.87
CA ASP A 63 17.40 1.33 4.19
C ASP A 63 18.87 0.83 4.04
N PRO A 64 19.84 1.53 4.67
CA PRO A 64 21.23 1.11 4.56
C PRO A 64 21.51 -0.29 5.07
N ASP A 65 20.85 -0.70 6.15
CA ASP A 65 21.03 -2.04 6.71
C ASP A 65 20.53 -3.10 5.72
N PHE A 66 19.41 -2.83 5.08
CA PHE A 66 18.89 -3.75 4.07
C PHE A 66 19.77 -3.78 2.84
N GLN A 67 20.37 -2.66 2.47
CA GLN A 67 21.32 -2.60 1.35
C GLN A 67 22.52 -3.53 1.60
N GLU A 68 23.01 -3.57 2.83
CA GLU A 68 24.09 -4.50 3.18
C GLU A 68 23.68 -5.94 2.96
N VAL A 69 22.46 -6.27 3.36
CA VAL A 69 21.92 -7.63 3.15
C VAL A 69 21.87 -7.94 1.66
N MET A 70 21.35 -7.00 0.88
CA MET A 70 21.23 -7.17 -0.58
C MET A 70 22.60 -7.35 -1.25
N ASP A 71 23.58 -6.55 -0.82
CA ASP A 71 24.94 -6.64 -1.36
C ASP A 71 25.60 -7.97 -1.04
N SER A 72 25.21 -8.60 0.06
CA SER A 72 25.74 -9.90 0.46
C SER A 72 25.11 -11.06 -0.30
N ILE A 73 23.97 -10.85 -0.93
CA ILE A 73 23.28 -11.89 -1.69
C ILE A 73 23.84 -11.97 -3.11
N LYS A 74 24.39 -13.10 -3.44
CA LYS A 74 24.95 -13.31 -4.77
C LYS A 74 23.93 -14.05 -5.62
N PRO A 75 23.62 -13.54 -6.80
CA PRO A 75 22.67 -14.24 -7.67
C PRO A 75 23.22 -15.60 -8.06
N ILE A 76 22.36 -16.59 -8.11
CA ILE A 76 22.76 -17.88 -8.69
C ILE A 76 22.73 -17.73 -10.21
N LYS A 77 23.57 -18.51 -10.88
CA LYS A 77 23.59 -18.47 -12.32
C LYS A 77 22.26 -18.97 -12.87
N PRO A 78 21.60 -18.19 -13.74
CA PRO A 78 20.33 -18.63 -14.30
C PRO A 78 20.47 -19.93 -15.08
N LEU A 79 19.43 -20.75 -15.01
CA LEU A 79 19.38 -22.00 -15.77
C LEU A 79 18.79 -21.69 -17.13
N ASN A 80 19.55 -21.99 -18.18
CA ASN A 80 19.05 -21.88 -19.57
C ASN A 80 18.42 -20.55 -19.91
N MET A 81 19.01 -19.51 -19.47
CA MET A 81 18.48 -18.19 -19.80
C MET A 81 19.13 -17.62 -21.02
#